data_eec1171446f231acea974c3c8f9a8efd
#
_entry.id   eec1171446f231acea974c3c8f9a8efd
#
_cell.length_a   1.000
_cell.length_b   1.000
_cell.length_c   1.000
_cell.angle_alpha   90.00
_cell.angle_beta   90.00
_cell.angle_gamma   90.00
#
_symmetry.space_group_name_H-M   'P 1'
#
loop_
_entity.id
_entity.type
_entity.pdbx_description
1 polymer ?
#
loop_
_entity_poly.entity_id
_entity_poly.type
_entity_poly.pdbx_seq_one_letter_code
_entity_poly.pdbx_strand_id
1 'polypeptide(L)'
;MLSGIGDRERLADHSIKVVHHTPEVGENLMDHLVVPLGFDVPYDTLFAAEKPLQLVNYLLRRRGMLTSNVGEAYGFVRSRPDLDLPDLELIFAPAPFFDEGIGDPYEGHAVVMGPILLKPQSRGTVSLRSADARDKPIMDPRYLSDDAGADRAALMAGLRMCATMARSPALKDLLGTIARPLGAEQLDERTLEEALNTLSHTLYHPAGTCRMGNDQASVVDPQLRVRGVEGLRVADASIMPSIIRGHTHAPSVVIGEKAADLIRQK
;
A
#
# COMPACT_ATOMS: atom_id res chain seq x y z
N MET A 1 -5.39 -22.00 -0.16
CA MET A 1 -4.49 -23.03 0.41
C MET A 1 -5.22 -24.00 1.35
N LEU A 2 -6.00 -23.58 2.34
CA LEU A 2 -6.75 -24.48 3.26
C LEU A 2 -7.66 -25.49 2.55
N SER A 3 -8.15 -25.17 1.35
CA SER A 3 -8.93 -26.07 0.51
C SER A 3 -8.09 -27.09 -0.29
N GLY A 4 -6.78 -27.17 -0.05
CA GLY A 4 -5.88 -28.08 -0.75
C GLY A 4 -5.42 -27.60 -2.13
N ILE A 5 -5.56 -26.30 -2.42
CA ILE A 5 -5.08 -25.67 -3.67
C ILE A 5 -3.87 -24.79 -3.34
N GLY A 6 -2.70 -25.17 -3.86
CA GLY A 6 -1.45 -24.47 -3.56
C GLY A 6 -0.23 -25.34 -3.82
N ASP A 7 0.91 -24.90 -3.31
CA ASP A 7 2.13 -25.70 -3.39
C ASP A 7 2.03 -26.98 -2.57
N ARG A 8 2.40 -28.10 -3.19
CA ARG A 8 2.25 -29.44 -2.61
C ARG A 8 3.04 -29.62 -1.32
N GLU A 9 4.26 -29.14 -1.27
CA GLU A 9 5.15 -29.32 -0.13
C GLU A 9 4.65 -28.48 1.04
N ARG A 10 4.33 -27.20 0.81
CA ARG A 10 3.75 -26.32 1.82
C ARG A 10 2.42 -26.82 2.39
N LEU A 11 1.58 -27.43 1.56
CA LEU A 11 0.32 -28.04 2.02
C LEU A 11 0.60 -29.28 2.88
N ALA A 12 1.60 -30.10 2.50
CA ALA A 12 1.99 -31.28 3.25
C ALA A 12 2.55 -30.94 4.63
N ASP A 13 3.31 -29.85 4.77
CA ASP A 13 3.83 -29.34 6.06
C ASP A 13 2.71 -29.10 7.10
N HIS A 14 1.50 -28.81 6.61
CA HIS A 14 0.31 -28.61 7.44
C HIS A 14 -0.65 -29.81 7.42
N SER A 15 -0.24 -30.94 6.86
CA SER A 15 -1.08 -32.15 6.72
C SER A 15 -2.38 -31.90 5.92
N ILE A 16 -2.38 -30.92 5.01
CA ILE A 16 -3.51 -30.61 4.15
C ILE A 16 -3.44 -31.49 2.89
N LYS A 17 -4.54 -32.21 2.62
CA LYS A 17 -4.64 -33.02 1.40
C LYS A 17 -4.61 -32.15 0.16
N VAL A 18 -3.68 -32.42 -0.75
CA VAL A 18 -3.58 -31.71 -2.04
C VAL A 18 -4.77 -32.06 -2.92
N VAL A 19 -5.56 -31.06 -3.29
CA VAL A 19 -6.63 -31.15 -4.29
C VAL A 19 -6.08 -30.79 -5.66
N HIS A 20 -5.32 -29.67 -5.73
CA HIS A 20 -4.66 -29.24 -6.95
C HIS A 20 -3.33 -28.56 -6.64
N HIS A 21 -2.25 -28.99 -7.31
CA HIS A 21 -0.93 -28.38 -7.17
C HIS A 21 -0.85 -27.10 -8.00
N THR A 22 -0.80 -25.96 -7.31
CA THR A 22 -0.72 -24.62 -7.89
C THR A 22 0.31 -23.81 -7.09
N PRO A 23 1.61 -23.93 -7.38
CA PRO A 23 2.68 -23.40 -6.54
C PRO A 23 2.65 -21.87 -6.42
N GLU A 24 2.09 -21.19 -7.40
CA GLU A 24 2.00 -19.72 -7.42
C GLU A 24 0.91 -19.14 -6.50
N VAL A 25 0.06 -19.97 -5.87
CA VAL A 25 -0.92 -19.48 -4.89
C VAL A 25 -0.20 -18.96 -3.65
N GLY A 26 -0.34 -17.67 -3.39
CA GLY A 26 0.32 -16.97 -2.29
C GLY A 26 1.67 -16.35 -2.65
N GLU A 27 2.20 -16.60 -3.84
CA GLU A 27 3.39 -15.96 -4.38
C GLU A 27 3.09 -14.58 -4.99
N ASN A 28 4.12 -13.84 -5.39
CA ASN A 28 4.00 -12.57 -6.11
C ASN A 28 3.22 -11.49 -5.33
N LEU A 29 3.25 -11.51 -4.00
CA LEU A 29 2.65 -10.43 -3.19
C LEU A 29 3.34 -9.11 -3.54
N MET A 30 2.54 -8.14 -3.93
CA MET A 30 2.94 -6.77 -4.18
C MET A 30 2.12 -5.84 -3.31
N ASP A 31 2.71 -4.71 -2.91
CA ASP A 31 2.02 -3.67 -2.17
C ASP A 31 2.67 -2.31 -2.44
N HIS A 32 1.94 -1.23 -2.25
CA HIS A 32 2.51 0.10 -2.27
C HIS A 32 3.10 0.43 -0.89
N LEU A 33 4.39 0.69 -0.87
CA LEU A 33 5.12 1.14 0.33
C LEU A 33 5.12 2.66 0.37
N VAL A 34 4.72 3.24 1.50
CA VAL A 34 4.76 4.67 1.77
C VAL A 34 5.81 4.98 2.84
N VAL A 35 6.46 6.13 2.72
CA VAL A 35 7.41 6.63 3.73
C VAL A 35 6.98 8.03 4.15
N PRO A 36 6.31 8.20 5.30
CA PRO A 36 5.85 9.50 5.76
C PRO A 36 6.95 10.34 6.38
N LEU A 37 6.94 11.63 6.09
CA LEU A 37 7.62 12.68 6.86
C LEU A 37 6.56 13.52 7.56
N GLY A 38 6.61 13.60 8.88
CA GLY A 38 5.64 14.33 9.70
C GLY A 38 6.16 15.68 10.15
N PHE A 39 5.28 16.69 10.18
CA PHE A 39 5.60 18.04 10.62
C PHE A 39 4.53 18.54 11.57
N ASP A 40 4.94 19.09 12.71
CA ASP A 40 4.05 19.85 13.58
C ASP A 40 3.50 21.05 12.86
N VAL A 41 2.28 21.46 13.21
CA VAL A 41 1.70 22.69 12.67
C VAL A 41 0.90 23.43 13.76
N PRO A 42 0.92 24.78 13.74
CA PRO A 42 0.25 25.59 14.77
C PRO A 42 -1.25 25.83 14.49
N TYR A 43 -1.84 25.11 13.56
CA TYR A 43 -3.24 25.26 13.14
C TYR A 43 -3.99 23.93 13.15
N ASP A 44 -5.33 24.02 13.11
CA ASP A 44 -6.19 22.84 13.12
C ASP A 44 -5.94 21.92 11.91
N THR A 45 -5.81 20.63 12.20
CA THR A 45 -5.73 19.54 11.21
C THR A 45 -6.84 18.53 11.45
N LEU A 46 -6.91 17.47 10.64
CA LEU A 46 -7.89 16.39 10.81
C LEU A 46 -7.78 15.65 12.16
N PHE A 47 -6.73 15.89 12.94
CA PHE A 47 -6.66 15.46 14.34
C PHE A 47 -7.84 15.97 15.17
N ALA A 48 -8.41 17.13 14.82
CA ALA A 48 -9.59 17.68 15.46
C ALA A 48 -10.93 17.22 14.85
N ALA A 49 -10.92 16.34 13.84
CA ALA A 49 -12.12 15.94 13.11
C ALA A 49 -13.15 15.18 13.97
N GLU A 50 -12.69 14.46 15.00
CA GLU A 50 -13.55 13.71 15.91
C GLU A 50 -14.30 14.57 16.95
N LYS A 51 -13.97 15.87 17.06
CA LYS A 51 -14.65 16.77 17.98
C LYS A 51 -16.15 16.88 17.63
N PRO A 52 -17.09 16.82 18.61
CA PRO A 52 -18.53 16.82 18.35
C PRO A 52 -19.02 17.99 17.48
N LEU A 53 -18.36 19.17 17.62
CA LEU A 53 -18.68 20.33 16.81
C LEU A 53 -18.48 20.12 15.31
N GLN A 54 -17.50 19.30 14.91
CA GLN A 54 -17.25 18.97 13.50
C GLN A 54 -18.39 18.12 12.94
N LEU A 55 -18.92 17.19 13.72
CA LEU A 55 -20.10 16.42 13.33
C LEU A 55 -21.33 17.31 13.16
N VAL A 56 -21.58 18.22 14.09
CA VAL A 56 -22.68 19.20 14.01
C VAL A 56 -22.54 20.08 12.76
N ASN A 57 -21.33 20.60 12.50
CA ASN A 57 -21.06 21.40 11.32
C ASN A 57 -21.30 20.61 10.01
N TYR A 58 -20.85 19.35 9.97
CA TYR A 58 -21.08 18.48 8.82
C TYR A 58 -22.58 18.19 8.60
N LEU A 59 -23.31 17.82 9.65
CA LEU A 59 -24.75 17.51 9.55
C LEU A 59 -25.61 18.71 9.11
N LEU A 60 -25.31 19.91 9.64
CA LEU A 60 -26.07 21.11 9.36
C LEU A 60 -25.64 21.84 8.09
N ARG A 61 -24.35 21.83 7.76
CA ARG A 61 -23.76 22.67 6.71
C ARG A 61 -23.10 21.89 5.58
N ARG A 62 -22.89 20.57 5.74
CA ARG A 62 -22.12 19.72 4.82
C ARG A 62 -20.73 20.28 4.51
N ARG A 63 -20.06 20.83 5.53
CA ARG A 63 -18.75 21.48 5.46
C ARG A 63 -17.87 21.10 6.65
N GLY A 64 -16.57 21.43 6.54
CA GLY A 64 -15.58 21.23 7.60
C GLY A 64 -14.78 19.94 7.44
N MET A 65 -14.05 19.56 8.48
CA MET A 65 -13.04 18.50 8.44
C MET A 65 -13.59 17.13 8.00
N LEU A 66 -14.86 16.82 8.34
CA LEU A 66 -15.50 15.56 7.94
C LEU A 66 -15.87 15.48 6.44
N THR A 67 -15.54 16.50 5.64
CA THR A 67 -15.63 16.43 4.17
C THR A 67 -14.31 16.08 3.50
N SER A 68 -13.21 16.01 4.27
CA SER A 68 -11.90 15.64 3.78
C SER A 68 -11.84 14.14 3.41
N ASN A 69 -11.09 13.83 2.37
CA ASN A 69 -10.70 12.47 2.01
C ASN A 69 -9.34 12.06 2.60
N VAL A 70 -8.81 12.83 3.56
CA VAL A 70 -7.52 12.68 4.23
C VAL A 70 -6.34 13.03 3.31
N GLY A 71 -6.13 12.32 2.21
CA GLY A 71 -5.09 12.61 1.22
C GLY A 71 -5.52 13.77 0.30
N GLU A 72 -5.44 15.01 0.79
CA GLU A 72 -6.02 16.17 0.10
C GLU A 72 -5.21 16.67 -1.10
N ALA A 73 -3.93 16.35 -1.16
CA ALA A 73 -3.10 16.67 -2.31
C ALA A 73 -2.15 15.51 -2.63
N TYR A 74 -2.02 15.19 -3.90
CA TYR A 74 -1.08 14.19 -4.37
C TYR A 74 -0.65 14.49 -5.80
N GLY A 75 0.49 13.94 -6.17
CA GLY A 75 1.03 14.08 -7.53
C GLY A 75 1.87 12.88 -7.93
N PHE A 76 1.76 12.49 -9.20
CA PHE A 76 2.54 11.40 -9.77
C PHE A 76 3.82 11.93 -10.39
N VAL A 77 4.96 11.42 -9.95
CA VAL A 77 6.28 11.88 -10.38
C VAL A 77 7.18 10.70 -10.76
N ARG A 78 8.24 10.99 -11.49
CA ARG A 78 9.28 10.01 -11.82
C ARG A 78 10.43 10.16 -10.83
N SER A 79 10.90 9.06 -10.28
CA SER A 79 12.06 9.04 -9.38
C SER A 79 13.36 9.43 -10.10
N ARG A 80 13.40 9.21 -11.42
CA ARG A 80 14.52 9.54 -12.32
C ARG A 80 14.01 9.94 -13.71
N PRO A 81 14.76 10.79 -14.44
CA PRO A 81 14.28 11.41 -15.69
C PRO A 81 14.13 10.44 -16.87
N ASP A 82 14.82 9.31 -16.85
CA ASP A 82 14.81 8.30 -17.92
C ASP A 82 13.58 7.38 -17.92
N LEU A 83 12.72 7.48 -16.92
CA LEU A 83 11.48 6.71 -16.88
C LEU A 83 10.43 7.32 -17.81
N ASP A 84 9.72 6.48 -18.56
CA ASP A 84 8.62 6.91 -19.42
C ASP A 84 7.39 7.35 -18.62
N LEU A 85 7.11 6.67 -17.51
CA LEU A 85 5.93 6.87 -16.67
C LEU A 85 6.32 7.10 -15.21
N PRO A 86 5.50 7.84 -14.44
CA PRO A 86 5.68 7.97 -13.00
C PRO A 86 5.77 6.62 -12.29
N ASP A 87 6.69 6.51 -11.36
CA ASP A 87 6.90 5.36 -10.49
C ASP A 87 6.70 5.69 -9.00
N LEU A 88 6.49 6.98 -8.71
CA LEU A 88 6.16 7.50 -7.39
C LEU A 88 4.87 8.31 -7.41
N GLU A 89 4.14 8.25 -6.30
CA GLU A 89 3.14 9.24 -5.90
C GLU A 89 3.68 9.98 -4.69
N LEU A 90 3.61 11.31 -4.70
CA LEU A 90 3.85 12.13 -3.52
C LEU A 90 2.48 12.50 -2.95
N ILE A 91 2.24 12.11 -1.70
CA ILE A 91 0.99 12.40 -0.99
C ILE A 91 1.20 13.48 0.07
N PHE A 92 0.18 14.30 0.29
CA PHE A 92 0.07 15.23 1.41
C PHE A 92 -1.26 15.01 2.12
N ALA A 93 -1.21 14.88 3.46
CA ALA A 93 -2.40 14.78 4.30
C ALA A 93 -2.30 15.72 5.50
N PRO A 94 -3.35 16.54 5.77
CA PRO A 94 -3.40 17.41 6.95
C PRO A 94 -3.84 16.62 8.19
N ALA A 95 -3.15 15.54 8.48
CA ALA A 95 -3.41 14.62 9.58
C ALA A 95 -2.10 14.01 10.09
N PRO A 96 -1.99 13.62 11.37
CA PRO A 96 -0.83 12.91 11.91
C PRO A 96 -0.84 11.42 11.49
N PHE A 97 -0.78 11.14 10.20
CA PHE A 97 -0.86 9.81 9.61
C PHE A 97 0.53 9.26 9.32
N PHE A 98 1.29 8.90 10.34
CA PHE A 98 2.65 8.41 10.18
C PHE A 98 3.06 7.28 11.14
N ASP A 99 2.22 6.93 12.11
CA ASP A 99 2.57 5.89 13.11
C ASP A 99 1.71 4.62 13.01
N GLU A 100 1.00 4.38 11.95
CA GLU A 100 0.05 3.31 11.61
C GLU A 100 0.30 1.94 12.28
N GLY A 101 0.22 1.91 13.64
CA GLY A 101 0.46 0.70 14.44
C GLY A 101 1.93 0.30 14.58
N ILE A 102 2.88 1.14 14.13
CA ILE A 102 4.33 0.89 14.23
C ILE A 102 4.89 1.49 15.53
N GLY A 103 4.29 2.57 16.02
CA GLY A 103 4.70 3.27 17.23
C GLY A 103 3.52 3.82 18.03
N ASP A 104 3.83 4.62 19.05
CA ASP A 104 2.81 5.33 19.82
C ASP A 104 2.13 6.39 18.95
N PRO A 105 0.78 6.49 19.00
CA PRO A 105 0.06 7.50 18.26
C PRO A 105 0.56 8.91 18.56
N TYR A 106 0.74 9.72 17.52
CA TYR A 106 1.10 11.12 17.71
C TYR A 106 -0.11 11.92 18.20
N GLU A 107 0.06 12.62 19.32
CA GLU A 107 -0.97 13.48 19.88
C GLU A 107 -0.69 14.95 19.56
N GLY A 108 -1.44 15.51 18.63
CA GLY A 108 -1.30 16.90 18.24
C GLY A 108 -1.69 17.18 16.80
N HIS A 109 -1.57 18.44 16.43
CA HIS A 109 -1.80 18.87 15.06
C HIS A 109 -0.53 18.71 14.25
N ALA A 110 -0.60 17.83 13.26
CA ALA A 110 0.50 17.59 12.34
C ALA A 110 -0.02 17.38 10.91
N VAL A 111 0.87 17.55 9.96
CA VAL A 111 0.67 17.19 8.57
C VAL A 111 1.71 16.16 8.16
N VAL A 112 1.39 15.37 7.17
CA VAL A 112 2.31 14.39 6.60
C VAL A 112 2.48 14.63 5.12
N MET A 113 3.69 14.42 4.63
CA MET A 113 3.98 14.27 3.21
C MET A 113 4.96 13.11 3.01
N GLY A 114 4.82 12.38 1.92
CA GLY A 114 5.73 11.26 1.66
C GLY A 114 5.58 10.65 0.29
N PRO A 115 6.63 9.97 -0.19
CA PRO A 115 6.56 9.18 -1.40
C PRO A 115 5.88 7.83 -1.16
N ILE A 116 5.13 7.40 -2.15
CA ILE A 116 4.55 6.07 -2.30
C ILE A 116 5.20 5.42 -3.50
N LEU A 117 5.73 4.21 -3.34
CA LEU A 117 6.31 3.43 -4.44
C LEU A 117 5.21 2.74 -5.24
N LEU A 118 4.99 3.18 -6.50
CA LEU A 118 3.89 2.69 -7.33
C LEU A 118 4.20 1.39 -8.09
N LYS A 119 5.48 1.11 -8.36
CA LYS A 119 5.87 -0.06 -9.15
C LYS A 119 7.00 -0.82 -8.48
N PRO A 120 6.73 -1.43 -7.30
CA PRO A 120 7.72 -2.20 -6.58
C PRO A 120 8.27 -3.34 -7.44
N GLN A 121 9.57 -3.58 -7.34
CA GLN A 121 10.25 -4.76 -7.90
C GLN A 121 10.27 -5.90 -6.88
N SER A 122 10.28 -5.58 -5.60
CA SER A 122 10.20 -6.55 -4.51
C SER A 122 8.93 -7.41 -4.60
N ARG A 123 9.06 -8.69 -4.26
CA ARG A 123 7.96 -9.66 -4.28
C ARG A 123 7.94 -10.42 -2.96
N GLY A 124 6.79 -10.40 -2.33
CA GLY A 124 6.52 -11.13 -1.10
C GLY A 124 5.64 -12.35 -1.29
N THR A 125 5.22 -12.91 -0.17
CA THR A 125 4.40 -14.12 -0.11
C THR A 125 3.30 -14.02 0.95
N VAL A 126 2.23 -14.78 0.73
CA VAL A 126 1.22 -15.11 1.74
C VAL A 126 1.22 -16.63 1.91
N SER A 127 1.36 -17.12 3.13
CA SER A 127 1.40 -18.55 3.42
C SER A 127 0.54 -18.90 4.63
N LEU A 128 0.26 -20.19 4.79
CA LEU A 128 -0.45 -20.69 5.96
C LEU A 128 0.48 -20.67 7.18
N ARG A 129 -0.07 -20.29 8.34
CA ARG A 129 0.58 -20.50 9.64
C ARG A 129 0.31 -21.90 10.17
N SER A 130 -0.88 -22.43 9.93
CA SER A 130 -1.34 -23.74 10.29
C SER A 130 -2.51 -24.20 9.42
N ALA A 131 -3.05 -25.39 9.68
CA ALA A 131 -4.28 -25.89 9.06
C ALA A 131 -5.57 -25.32 9.70
N ASP A 132 -5.48 -24.59 10.83
CA ASP A 132 -6.65 -23.97 11.47
C ASP A 132 -7.04 -22.68 10.75
N ALA A 133 -8.26 -22.62 10.24
CA ALA A 133 -8.78 -21.44 9.52
C ALA A 133 -8.90 -20.18 10.40
N ARG A 134 -8.80 -20.30 11.73
CA ARG A 134 -8.82 -19.18 12.68
C ARG A 134 -7.46 -18.52 12.82
N ASP A 135 -6.39 -19.21 12.47
CA ASP A 135 -5.04 -18.65 12.52
C ASP A 135 -4.85 -17.66 11.37
N LYS A 136 -4.31 -16.48 11.71
CA LYS A 136 -3.96 -15.49 10.71
C LYS A 136 -2.84 -16.04 9.81
N PRO A 137 -2.90 -15.79 8.48
CA PRO A 137 -1.84 -16.20 7.57
C PRO A 137 -0.51 -15.49 7.93
N ILE A 138 0.58 -16.06 7.46
CA ILE A 138 1.88 -15.39 7.43
C ILE A 138 1.90 -14.53 6.17
N MET A 139 2.04 -13.21 6.33
CA MET A 139 2.22 -12.25 5.24
C MET A 139 3.63 -11.72 5.32
N ASP A 140 4.44 -12.00 4.32
CA ASP A 140 5.81 -11.53 4.19
C ASP A 140 5.92 -10.69 2.91
N PRO A 141 5.76 -9.35 3.00
CA PRO A 141 5.81 -8.48 1.82
C PRO A 141 7.20 -8.37 1.21
N ARG A 142 8.26 -8.65 1.95
CA ARG A 142 9.66 -8.51 1.53
C ARG A 142 9.95 -7.14 0.93
N TYR A 143 9.49 -6.09 1.59
CA TYR A 143 9.72 -4.73 1.12
C TYR A 143 11.23 -4.46 0.95
N LEU A 144 11.59 -3.70 -0.09
CA LEU A 144 12.96 -3.29 -0.40
C LEU A 144 13.94 -4.46 -0.59
N SER A 145 13.45 -5.63 -0.96
CA SER A 145 14.25 -6.85 -1.15
C SER A 145 14.67 -7.10 -2.60
N ASP A 146 14.41 -6.17 -3.51
CA ASP A 146 14.85 -6.28 -4.89
C ASP A 146 16.37 -6.21 -5.01
N ASP A 147 16.97 -7.14 -5.75
CA ASP A 147 18.43 -7.31 -5.85
C ASP A 147 19.15 -6.05 -6.40
N ALA A 148 18.47 -5.26 -7.22
CA ALA A 148 19.01 -4.04 -7.81
C ALA A 148 18.92 -2.82 -6.87
N GLY A 149 18.20 -2.89 -5.74
CA GLY A 149 17.95 -1.77 -4.83
C GLY A 149 17.13 -0.64 -5.48
N ALA A 150 16.37 -0.95 -6.54
CA ALA A 150 15.62 0.03 -7.30
C ALA A 150 14.46 0.64 -6.47
N ASP A 151 13.79 -0.18 -5.67
CA ASP A 151 12.70 0.25 -4.79
C ASP A 151 13.18 1.26 -3.76
N ARG A 152 14.32 0.96 -3.11
CA ARG A 152 14.98 1.87 -2.16
C ARG A 152 15.42 3.17 -2.83
N ALA A 153 16.06 3.09 -3.99
CA ALA A 153 16.54 4.26 -4.71
C ALA A 153 15.40 5.18 -5.14
N ALA A 154 14.28 4.63 -5.58
CA ALA A 154 13.09 5.40 -5.95
C ALA A 154 12.50 6.12 -4.73
N LEU A 155 12.28 5.44 -3.60
CA LEU A 155 11.74 6.05 -2.39
C LEU A 155 12.68 7.14 -1.83
N MET A 156 13.99 6.93 -1.84
CA MET A 156 14.96 7.96 -1.43
C MET A 156 14.90 9.19 -2.35
N ALA A 157 14.71 9.02 -3.66
CA ALA A 157 14.50 10.14 -4.57
C ALA A 157 13.22 10.91 -4.22
N GLY A 158 12.11 10.20 -3.93
CA GLY A 158 10.86 10.79 -3.48
C GLY A 158 10.98 11.54 -2.15
N LEU A 159 11.70 10.98 -1.18
CA LEU A 159 11.96 11.65 0.11
C LEU A 159 12.75 12.96 -0.06
N ARG A 160 13.75 12.97 -0.95
CA ARG A 160 14.48 14.21 -1.29
C ARG A 160 13.57 15.26 -1.95
N MET A 161 12.63 14.83 -2.79
CA MET A 161 11.61 15.74 -3.36
C MET A 161 10.70 16.30 -2.26
N CYS A 162 10.20 15.49 -1.33
CA CYS A 162 9.43 15.95 -0.18
C CYS A 162 10.21 16.92 0.70
N ALA A 163 11.47 16.61 1.00
CA ALA A 163 12.35 17.51 1.76
C ALA A 163 12.58 18.86 1.04
N THR A 164 12.65 18.85 -0.29
CA THR A 164 12.76 20.08 -1.08
C THR A 164 11.47 20.87 -1.05
N MET A 165 10.32 20.21 -1.15
CA MET A 165 9.00 20.84 -1.05
C MET A 165 8.80 21.48 0.34
N ALA A 166 9.14 20.77 1.41
CA ALA A 166 9.03 21.30 2.78
C ALA A 166 9.82 22.59 2.99
N ARG A 167 10.98 22.72 2.34
CA ARG A 167 11.83 23.93 2.39
C ARG A 167 11.43 25.02 1.40
N SER A 168 10.43 24.79 0.57
CA SER A 168 9.99 25.77 -0.42
C SER A 168 9.41 27.03 0.24
N PRO A 169 9.45 28.21 -0.41
CA PRO A 169 8.84 29.44 0.11
C PRO A 169 7.34 29.29 0.42
N ALA A 170 6.66 28.39 -0.26
CA ALA A 170 5.23 28.15 -0.07
C ALA A 170 4.89 27.37 1.22
N LEU A 171 5.80 26.50 1.70
CA LEU A 171 5.52 25.61 2.82
C LEU A 171 6.37 25.87 4.06
N LYS A 172 7.60 26.36 3.93
CA LYS A 172 8.56 26.47 5.03
C LYS A 172 8.05 27.25 6.25
N ASP A 173 7.20 28.26 6.04
CA ASP A 173 6.65 29.10 7.10
C ASP A 173 5.32 28.54 7.65
N LEU A 174 4.78 27.50 7.02
CA LEU A 174 3.58 26.80 7.45
C LEU A 174 3.89 25.52 8.24
N LEU A 175 5.05 24.92 8.02
CA LEU A 175 5.51 23.74 8.71
C LEU A 175 6.31 24.13 9.96
N GLY A 176 6.02 23.45 11.08
CA GLY A 176 6.77 23.59 12.31
C GLY A 176 7.97 22.64 12.37
N THR A 177 8.22 22.07 13.55
CA THR A 177 9.30 21.10 13.75
C THR A 177 8.99 19.76 13.07
N ILE A 178 10.04 18.97 12.84
CA ILE A 178 9.87 17.62 12.30
C ILE A 178 9.31 16.73 13.42
N ALA A 179 8.07 16.27 13.25
CA ALA A 179 7.40 15.35 14.16
C ALA A 179 7.85 13.89 13.95
N ARG A 180 8.19 13.55 12.70
CA ARG A 180 8.74 12.23 12.29
C ARG A 180 9.73 12.38 11.14
N PRO A 181 10.88 11.69 11.21
CA PRO A 181 11.36 10.83 12.32
C PRO A 181 11.54 11.57 13.63
N LEU A 182 11.41 10.85 14.75
CA LEU A 182 11.54 11.41 16.09
C LEU A 182 12.96 11.95 16.33
N GLY A 183 13.05 13.15 16.93
CA GLY A 183 14.34 13.78 17.26
C GLY A 183 15.10 14.35 16.06
N ALA A 184 14.51 14.34 14.87
CA ALA A 184 15.12 14.95 13.70
C ALA A 184 15.01 16.48 13.78
N GLU A 185 16.13 17.18 13.57
CA GLU A 185 16.17 18.65 13.52
C GLU A 185 16.20 19.16 12.07
N GLN A 186 16.66 18.36 11.14
CA GLN A 186 16.82 18.69 9.73
C GLN A 186 16.48 17.49 8.82
N LEU A 187 16.01 17.77 7.62
CA LEU A 187 15.77 16.77 6.57
C LEU A 187 17.04 16.56 5.74
N ASP A 188 18.11 16.13 6.39
CA ASP A 188 19.34 15.71 5.73
C ASP A 188 19.25 14.24 5.25
N GLU A 189 20.28 13.77 4.56
CA GLU A 189 20.30 12.41 4.00
C GLU A 189 20.16 11.33 5.07
N ARG A 190 20.77 11.54 6.24
CA ARG A 190 20.67 10.60 7.38
C ARG A 190 19.25 10.50 7.90
N THR A 191 18.57 11.63 8.06
CA THR A 191 17.17 11.67 8.49
C THR A 191 16.22 11.01 7.48
N LEU A 192 16.46 11.22 6.18
CA LEU A 192 15.66 10.57 5.14
C LEU A 192 15.89 9.05 5.11
N GLU A 193 17.11 8.60 5.31
CA GLU A 193 17.44 7.17 5.47
C GLU A 193 16.79 6.57 6.71
N GLU A 194 16.80 7.28 7.82
CA GLU A 194 16.12 6.88 9.05
C GLU A 194 14.61 6.75 8.82
N ALA A 195 13.97 7.74 8.17
CA ALA A 195 12.57 7.67 7.80
C ALA A 195 12.27 6.42 6.97
N LEU A 196 13.07 6.17 5.93
CA LEU A 196 12.88 4.98 5.07
C LEU A 196 12.98 3.68 5.87
N ASN A 197 13.91 3.58 6.82
CA ASN A 197 14.14 2.34 7.56
C ASN A 197 13.15 2.11 8.70
N THR A 198 12.59 3.17 9.29
CA THR A 198 11.80 3.08 10.53
C THR A 198 10.33 3.43 10.37
N LEU A 199 9.96 4.22 9.35
CA LEU A 199 8.60 4.71 9.14
C LEU A 199 7.91 4.11 7.92
N SER A 200 8.62 3.34 7.10
CA SER A 200 8.03 2.68 5.94
C SER A 200 6.91 1.73 6.35
N HIS A 201 5.75 1.86 5.75
CA HIS A 201 4.64 0.95 5.99
C HIS A 201 3.77 0.74 4.75
N THR A 202 2.87 -0.22 4.82
CA THR A 202 1.89 -0.51 3.77
C THR A 202 0.95 0.67 3.52
N LEU A 203 0.59 0.90 2.27
CA LEU A 203 -0.55 1.78 1.91
C LEU A 203 -1.86 0.98 1.76
N TYR A 204 -1.92 -0.24 2.31
CA TYR A 204 -3.10 -1.12 2.28
C TYR A 204 -3.54 -1.53 0.87
N HIS A 205 -2.58 -1.75 -0.03
CA HIS A 205 -2.83 -2.13 -1.43
C HIS A 205 -2.30 -3.53 -1.80
N PRO A 206 -2.40 -4.58 -0.93
CA PRO A 206 -1.85 -5.89 -1.25
C PRO A 206 -2.52 -6.47 -2.50
N ALA A 207 -1.71 -7.02 -3.41
CA ALA A 207 -2.17 -7.54 -4.69
C ALA A 207 -1.27 -8.68 -5.19
N GLY A 208 -1.73 -9.45 -6.17
CA GLY A 208 -0.89 -10.32 -6.98
C GLY A 208 -0.79 -11.79 -6.58
N THR A 209 -1.30 -12.18 -5.42
CA THR A 209 -1.09 -13.54 -4.85
C THR A 209 -1.88 -14.68 -5.50
N CYS A 210 -2.73 -14.35 -6.48
CA CYS A 210 -3.41 -15.30 -7.38
C CYS A 210 -3.36 -14.77 -8.82
N ARG A 211 -2.17 -14.35 -9.27
CA ARG A 211 -2.00 -13.58 -10.49
C ARG A 211 -2.69 -14.21 -11.71
N MET A 212 -3.32 -13.36 -12.50
CA MET A 212 -3.90 -13.70 -13.79
C MET A 212 -2.82 -13.73 -14.87
N GLY A 213 -2.99 -14.62 -15.86
CA GLY A 213 -2.10 -14.65 -17.02
C GLY A 213 -2.49 -15.70 -18.04
N ASN A 214 -1.78 -15.69 -19.18
CA ASN A 214 -1.91 -16.70 -20.23
C ASN A 214 -0.87 -17.84 -20.09
N ASP A 215 0.12 -17.67 -19.24
CA ASP A 215 1.14 -18.66 -18.97
C ASP A 215 0.66 -19.74 -17.97
N GLN A 216 1.32 -20.89 -17.97
CA GLN A 216 0.94 -22.02 -17.13
C GLN A 216 1.18 -21.78 -15.63
N ALA A 217 2.08 -20.85 -15.26
CA ALA A 217 2.34 -20.50 -13.89
C ALA A 217 1.30 -19.52 -13.30
N SER A 218 0.44 -18.91 -14.14
CA SER A 218 -0.64 -18.06 -13.63
C SER A 218 -1.68 -18.89 -12.87
N VAL A 219 -2.16 -18.37 -11.72
CA VAL A 219 -3.17 -19.05 -10.89
C VAL A 219 -4.53 -19.04 -11.57
N VAL A 220 -4.90 -17.91 -12.18
CA VAL A 220 -6.15 -17.79 -12.93
C VAL A 220 -5.91 -17.41 -14.39
N ASP A 221 -6.83 -17.81 -15.26
CA ASP A 221 -6.87 -17.40 -16.65
C ASP A 221 -7.50 -16.01 -16.84
N PRO A 222 -7.51 -15.42 -18.07
CA PRO A 222 -8.15 -14.12 -18.32
C PRO A 222 -9.67 -14.08 -18.08
N GLN A 223 -10.31 -15.23 -17.90
CA GLN A 223 -11.70 -15.35 -17.49
C GLN A 223 -11.84 -15.54 -15.96
N LEU A 224 -10.75 -15.32 -15.22
CA LEU A 224 -10.66 -15.41 -13.76
C LEU A 224 -10.86 -16.83 -13.21
N ARG A 225 -10.84 -17.88 -14.04
CA ARG A 225 -11.02 -19.27 -13.63
C ARG A 225 -9.70 -19.80 -13.07
N VAL A 226 -9.76 -20.46 -11.93
CA VAL A 226 -8.60 -21.15 -11.37
C VAL A 226 -8.19 -22.30 -12.31
N ARG A 227 -6.93 -22.30 -12.75
CA ARG A 227 -6.42 -23.32 -13.65
C ARG A 227 -6.46 -24.69 -13.00
N GLY A 228 -6.96 -25.69 -13.74
CA GLY A 228 -7.04 -27.09 -13.29
C GLY A 228 -8.10 -27.35 -12.21
N VAL A 229 -8.96 -26.38 -11.87
CA VAL A 229 -10.07 -26.56 -10.93
C VAL A 229 -11.35 -26.05 -11.57
N GLU A 230 -12.32 -26.96 -11.76
CA GLU A 230 -13.60 -26.57 -12.36
C GLU A 230 -14.50 -25.81 -11.38
N GLY A 231 -15.25 -24.85 -11.91
CA GLY A 231 -16.27 -24.11 -11.15
C GLY A 231 -15.72 -23.07 -10.17
N LEU A 232 -14.40 -22.84 -10.10
CA LEU A 232 -13.77 -21.90 -9.17
C LEU A 232 -13.17 -20.69 -9.91
N ARG A 233 -13.41 -19.50 -9.36
CA ARG A 233 -12.80 -18.22 -9.81
C ARG A 233 -12.21 -17.46 -8.64
N VAL A 234 -11.25 -16.57 -8.95
CA VAL A 234 -10.77 -15.52 -8.03
C VAL A 234 -11.09 -14.17 -8.65
N ALA A 235 -11.67 -13.26 -7.87
CA ALA A 235 -12.19 -11.98 -8.34
C ALA A 235 -11.93 -10.83 -7.34
N ASP A 236 -10.67 -10.59 -7.05
CA ASP A 236 -10.20 -9.50 -6.18
C ASP A 236 -8.81 -9.02 -6.63
N ALA A 237 -8.18 -8.12 -5.86
CA ALA A 237 -6.87 -7.56 -6.20
C ALA A 237 -5.75 -8.62 -6.34
N SER A 238 -5.92 -9.81 -5.78
CA SER A 238 -4.91 -10.88 -5.88
C SER A 238 -4.66 -11.36 -7.31
N ILE A 239 -5.62 -11.13 -8.22
CA ILE A 239 -5.45 -11.50 -9.63
C ILE A 239 -4.51 -10.60 -10.42
N MET A 240 -4.15 -9.41 -9.90
CA MET A 240 -3.31 -8.46 -10.63
C MET A 240 -1.93 -9.06 -10.91
N PRO A 241 -1.51 -9.21 -12.19
CA PRO A 241 -0.17 -9.70 -12.50
C PRO A 241 0.93 -8.69 -12.15
N SER A 242 0.56 -7.42 -12.10
CA SER A 242 1.38 -6.30 -11.65
C SER A 242 0.48 -5.26 -11.02
N ILE A 243 0.87 -4.73 -9.88
CA ILE A 243 0.12 -3.66 -9.22
C ILE A 243 0.05 -2.41 -10.13
N ILE A 244 -1.07 -1.70 -10.10
CA ILE A 244 -1.29 -0.49 -10.91
C ILE A 244 -0.47 0.69 -10.39
N ARG A 245 -0.40 1.79 -11.18
CA ARG A 245 0.16 3.07 -10.75
C ARG A 245 -0.93 3.96 -10.14
N GLY A 246 -1.45 3.58 -8.99
CA GLY A 246 -2.51 4.30 -8.29
C GLY A 246 -3.20 3.41 -7.27
N HIS A 247 -4.22 3.92 -6.62
CA HIS A 247 -4.91 3.22 -5.54
C HIS A 247 -5.71 2.03 -6.05
N THR A 248 -5.63 0.88 -5.35
CA THR A 248 -6.18 -0.41 -5.80
C THR A 248 -7.70 -0.56 -5.63
N HIS A 249 -8.38 0.37 -4.97
CA HIS A 249 -9.82 0.28 -4.72
C HIS A 249 -10.63 0.25 -6.02
N ALA A 250 -10.46 1.25 -6.91
CA ALA A 250 -11.22 1.31 -8.15
C ALA A 250 -10.98 0.09 -9.08
N PRO A 251 -9.73 -0.37 -9.30
CA PRO A 251 -9.49 -1.63 -10.01
C PRO A 251 -10.15 -2.85 -9.36
N SER A 252 -10.20 -2.93 -8.03
CA SER A 252 -10.87 -4.05 -7.34
C SER A 252 -12.37 -4.07 -7.63
N VAL A 253 -13.02 -2.90 -7.67
CA VAL A 253 -14.43 -2.78 -8.09
C VAL A 253 -14.60 -3.22 -9.55
N VAL A 254 -13.71 -2.77 -10.46
CA VAL A 254 -13.73 -3.18 -11.88
C VAL A 254 -13.56 -4.69 -12.04
N ILE A 255 -12.67 -5.30 -11.26
CA ILE A 255 -12.48 -6.76 -11.26
C ILE A 255 -13.78 -7.47 -10.84
N GLY A 256 -14.45 -6.97 -9.79
CA GLY A 256 -15.72 -7.54 -9.30
C GLY A 256 -16.84 -7.43 -10.35
N GLU A 257 -17.02 -6.26 -10.96
CA GLU A 257 -17.99 -6.04 -12.04
C GLU A 257 -17.74 -6.96 -13.25
N LYS A 258 -16.46 -7.04 -13.67
CA LYS A 258 -16.07 -7.92 -14.78
C LYS A 258 -16.30 -9.39 -14.46
N ALA A 259 -16.02 -9.82 -13.24
CA ALA A 259 -16.29 -11.18 -12.78
C ALA A 259 -17.78 -11.51 -12.82
N ALA A 260 -18.64 -10.58 -12.41
CA ALA A 260 -20.09 -10.75 -12.49
C ALA A 260 -20.57 -10.97 -13.93
N ASP A 261 -20.04 -10.20 -14.89
CA ASP A 261 -20.33 -10.38 -16.31
C ASP A 261 -19.87 -11.74 -16.83
N LEU A 262 -18.63 -12.16 -16.51
CA LEU A 262 -18.08 -13.44 -16.90
C LEU A 262 -18.85 -14.65 -16.31
N ILE A 263 -19.46 -14.49 -15.14
CA ILE A 263 -20.30 -15.53 -14.53
C ILE A 263 -21.65 -15.63 -15.24
N ARG A 264 -22.21 -14.50 -15.68
CA ARG A 264 -23.50 -14.46 -16.40
C ARG A 264 -23.43 -14.97 -17.83
N GLN A 265 -22.28 -14.87 -18.48
CA GLN A 265 -22.03 -15.34 -19.86
C GLN A 265 -21.80 -16.89 -19.89
N LYS A 266 -22.75 -17.68 -19.36
CA LYS A 266 -22.69 -19.13 -19.41
C LYS A 266 -22.98 -19.67 -20.80
#